data_5ba2e467d45800ef21e74605a3c91faf
#
_entry.id   5ba2e467d45800ef21e74605a3c91faf
#
_cell.length_a   1.000
_cell.length_b   1.000
_cell.length_c   1.000
_cell.angle_alpha   90.00
_cell.angle_beta   90.00
_cell.angle_gamma   90.00
#
_symmetry.space_group_name_H-M   'P 1'
#
loop_
_entity.id
_entity.type
_entity.pdbx_description
1 polymer ?
#
loop_
_entity_poly.entity_id
_entity_poly.type
_entity_poly.pdbx_seq_one_letter_code
_entity_poly.pdbx_strand_id
1 'polypeptide(L)'
;MAKVIGVRFRDNGKIYYFSSEQFEVEVGQNVIVETARGVEYGRVVLGNREIHDEKIISTLKPVIRIATEDDDKIQANNKIKSKEAYGICLEKIKKHELEMKLIDCEYTFDNNKVLFYFTADGRIDFRELVKDLASVFKTRIELRQIGVRDETKIKGGIGICGISLCCNTLLSEFVPVSIKMAKEQNLSLNPTKISGVCGRLMCCLKNEQDTYEYLNSKLPNVGDEVKTSTGVKGIVQEVSVLRQRVKLLVTDEKGEKELIDYKVDDLVFRPRKRREKVKMDDELKKLEAMEKKERKSKL
;
A
#
# COMPACT_ATOMS: atom_id res chain seq x y z
N MET A 1 13.55 -28.35 7.97
CA MET A 1 13.12 -27.03 8.53
C MET A 1 14.27 -26.07 8.32
N ALA A 2 14.00 -24.91 7.70
CA ALA A 2 15.01 -23.89 7.49
C ALA A 2 14.90 -22.79 8.57
N LYS A 3 16.04 -22.36 9.12
CA LYS A 3 16.12 -21.25 10.06
C LYS A 3 16.19 -19.94 9.26
N VAL A 4 15.21 -19.05 9.45
CA VAL A 4 15.10 -17.84 8.67
C VAL A 4 14.95 -16.60 9.54
N ILE A 5 15.38 -15.45 9.02
CA ILE A 5 15.15 -14.13 9.58
C ILE A 5 14.40 -13.25 8.58
N GLY A 6 13.65 -12.26 9.08
CA GLY A 6 13.02 -11.24 8.26
C GLY A 6 13.83 -9.95 8.28
N VAL A 7 14.27 -9.50 7.11
CA VAL A 7 15.10 -8.30 6.93
C VAL A 7 14.34 -7.25 6.13
N ARG A 8 14.52 -5.99 6.50
CA ARG A 8 13.95 -4.83 5.83
C ARG A 8 15.06 -3.85 5.43
N PHE A 9 15.02 -3.37 4.19
CA PHE A 9 16.02 -2.45 3.64
C PHE A 9 15.63 -0.97 3.74
N ARG A 10 14.34 -0.68 3.93
CA ARG A 10 13.79 0.67 4.14
C ARG A 10 12.76 0.61 5.25
N ASP A 11 12.58 1.68 6.02
CA ASP A 11 11.74 1.70 7.24
C ASP A 11 10.34 1.10 7.04
N ASN A 12 9.66 1.37 5.94
CA ASN A 12 8.35 0.82 5.61
C ASN A 12 8.37 -0.05 4.35
N GLY A 13 9.52 -0.70 4.08
CA GLY A 13 9.69 -1.62 2.96
C GLY A 13 9.08 -3.00 3.23
N LYS A 14 9.02 -3.80 2.16
CA LYS A 14 8.69 -5.23 2.25
C LYS A 14 9.72 -5.94 3.13
N ILE A 15 9.25 -6.95 3.88
CA ILE A 15 10.11 -7.85 4.63
C ILE A 15 10.54 -8.98 3.68
N TYR A 16 11.84 -9.20 3.62
CA TYR A 16 12.44 -10.29 2.84
C TYR A 16 13.02 -11.32 3.81
N TYR A 17 12.87 -12.59 3.45
CA TYR A 17 13.33 -13.69 4.28
C TYR A 17 14.67 -14.22 3.77
N PHE A 18 15.60 -14.43 4.70
CA PHE A 18 16.95 -14.94 4.43
C PHE A 18 17.25 -16.12 5.34
N SER A 19 18.09 -17.07 4.86
CA SER A 19 18.58 -18.16 5.68
C SER A 19 19.59 -17.64 6.70
N SER A 20 19.39 -18.02 7.97
CA SER A 20 20.24 -17.64 9.11
C SER A 20 20.87 -18.85 9.82
N GLU A 21 21.07 -19.96 9.10
CA GLU A 21 21.56 -21.23 9.70
C GLU A 21 22.85 -21.07 10.50
N GLN A 22 23.72 -20.13 10.13
CA GLN A 22 25.03 -19.92 10.74
C GLN A 22 25.05 -18.80 11.79
N PHE A 23 23.95 -18.02 11.91
CA PHE A 23 23.91 -16.83 12.75
C PHE A 23 22.71 -16.81 13.67
N GLU A 24 22.91 -16.46 14.92
CA GLU A 24 21.85 -16.05 15.82
C GLU A 24 21.74 -14.54 15.79
N VAL A 25 20.60 -14.05 15.32
CA VAL A 25 20.38 -12.63 15.05
C VAL A 25 19.14 -12.15 15.80
N GLU A 26 19.27 -11.04 16.50
CA GLU A 26 18.18 -10.42 17.26
C GLU A 26 17.45 -9.36 16.43
N VAL A 27 16.19 -9.11 16.80
CA VAL A 27 15.39 -8.04 16.20
C VAL A 27 16.04 -6.68 16.50
N GLY A 28 16.20 -5.88 15.46
CA GLY A 28 16.83 -4.56 15.54
C GLY A 28 18.30 -4.54 15.14
N GLN A 29 18.98 -5.68 15.09
CA GLN A 29 20.34 -5.77 14.56
C GLN A 29 20.38 -5.53 13.05
N ASN A 30 21.53 -5.06 12.57
CA ASN A 30 21.78 -4.87 11.16
C ASN A 30 22.58 -6.06 10.61
N VAL A 31 22.28 -6.45 9.38
CA VAL A 31 22.91 -7.61 8.72
C VAL A 31 23.29 -7.27 7.27
N ILE A 32 24.32 -7.93 6.81
CA ILE A 32 24.74 -7.91 5.41
C ILE A 32 24.20 -9.19 4.76
N VAL A 33 23.42 -9.01 3.69
CA VAL A 33 22.75 -10.10 2.98
C VAL A 33 23.03 -10.04 1.49
N GLU A 34 22.99 -11.21 0.86
CA GLU A 34 23.04 -11.29 -0.60
C GLU A 34 21.62 -11.15 -1.17
N THR A 35 21.46 -10.25 -2.14
CA THR A 35 20.20 -10.07 -2.87
C THR A 35 20.38 -10.27 -4.37
N ALA A 36 19.29 -10.22 -5.14
CA ALA A 36 19.37 -10.20 -6.60
C ALA A 36 20.07 -8.94 -7.15
N ARG A 37 20.23 -7.90 -6.32
CA ARG A 37 20.87 -6.62 -6.68
C ARG A 37 22.34 -6.57 -6.31
N GLY A 38 22.82 -7.52 -5.52
CA GLY A 38 24.14 -7.56 -4.93
C GLY A 38 24.07 -7.66 -3.42
N VAL A 39 25.16 -7.29 -2.76
CA VAL A 39 25.27 -7.22 -1.31
C VAL A 39 24.54 -5.99 -0.79
N GLU A 40 23.63 -6.19 0.15
CA GLU A 40 22.82 -5.10 0.72
C GLU A 40 22.90 -5.14 2.27
N TYR A 41 22.81 -3.94 2.84
CA TYR A 41 22.70 -3.72 4.27
C TYR A 41 21.24 -3.63 4.66
N GLY A 42 20.78 -4.43 5.61
CA GLY A 42 19.40 -4.46 6.04
C GLY A 42 19.22 -4.60 7.54
N ARG A 43 18.07 -4.17 8.05
CA ARG A 43 17.71 -4.27 9.46
C ARG A 43 16.83 -5.47 9.71
N VAL A 44 17.13 -6.26 10.72
CA VAL A 44 16.33 -7.40 11.15
C VAL A 44 15.07 -6.92 11.86
N VAL A 45 13.91 -7.32 11.33
CA VAL A 45 12.59 -7.01 11.90
C VAL A 45 11.87 -8.24 12.43
N LEU A 46 12.31 -9.43 12.02
CA LEU A 46 11.88 -10.71 12.57
C LEU A 46 13.12 -11.53 12.87
N GLY A 47 13.31 -11.89 14.13
CA GLY A 47 14.42 -12.75 14.59
C GLY A 47 14.28 -14.18 14.06
N ASN A 48 15.24 -15.04 14.46
CA ASN A 48 15.32 -16.41 14.00
C ASN A 48 14.01 -17.17 14.24
N ARG A 49 13.49 -17.78 13.15
CA ARG A 49 12.30 -18.63 13.16
C ARG A 49 12.54 -19.86 12.32
N GLU A 50 12.01 -20.97 12.75
CA GLU A 50 11.99 -22.19 11.95
C GLU A 50 10.75 -22.21 11.07
N ILE A 51 10.94 -22.41 9.78
CA ILE A 51 9.88 -22.56 8.80
C ILE A 51 9.99 -23.93 8.14
N HIS A 52 8.85 -24.61 7.96
CA HIS A 52 8.78 -25.84 7.19
C HIS A 52 9.14 -25.59 5.73
N ASP A 53 9.94 -26.46 5.14
CA ASP A 53 10.47 -26.32 3.78
C ASP A 53 9.34 -26.21 2.72
N GLU A 54 8.19 -26.81 2.97
CA GLU A 54 6.99 -26.73 2.12
C GLU A 54 6.43 -25.29 1.97
N LYS A 55 6.73 -24.38 2.90
CA LYS A 55 6.29 -22.97 2.84
C LYS A 55 7.28 -22.06 2.13
N ILE A 56 8.43 -22.58 1.72
CA ILE A 56 9.47 -21.84 1.03
C ILE A 56 9.18 -21.87 -0.47
N ILE A 57 8.65 -20.76 -1.00
CA ILE A 57 8.27 -20.64 -2.43
C ILE A 57 9.49 -20.38 -3.32
N SER A 58 10.60 -19.86 -2.77
CA SER A 58 11.82 -19.52 -3.52
C SER A 58 13.08 -19.88 -2.73
N THR A 59 14.18 -20.13 -3.44
CA THR A 59 15.48 -20.39 -2.80
C THR A 59 15.86 -19.23 -1.87
N LEU A 60 16.01 -19.54 -0.58
CA LEU A 60 16.43 -18.56 0.40
C LEU A 60 17.90 -18.21 0.17
N LYS A 61 18.20 -16.92 0.06
CA LYS A 61 19.58 -16.44 0.04
C LYS A 61 20.13 -16.36 1.47
N PRO A 62 21.44 -16.57 1.66
CA PRO A 62 22.02 -16.58 3.00
C PRO A 62 22.23 -15.16 3.55
N VAL A 63 22.27 -15.07 4.87
CA VAL A 63 22.90 -13.95 5.57
C VAL A 63 24.42 -14.14 5.44
N ILE A 64 25.13 -13.13 4.96
CA ILE A 64 26.58 -13.17 4.80
C ILE A 64 27.24 -13.02 6.16
N ARG A 65 26.83 -12.01 6.93
CA ARG A 65 27.31 -11.73 8.30
C ARG A 65 26.45 -10.69 9.01
N ILE A 66 26.64 -10.58 10.30
CA ILE A 66 26.11 -9.46 11.10
C ILE A 66 26.91 -8.21 10.74
N ALA A 67 26.25 -7.06 10.66
CA ALA A 67 26.90 -5.79 10.36
C ALA A 67 27.80 -5.35 11.53
N THR A 68 28.91 -4.73 11.18
CA THR A 68 29.87 -4.14 12.12
C THR A 68 29.65 -2.62 12.19
N GLU A 69 30.27 -1.96 13.17
CA GLU A 69 30.25 -0.48 13.25
C GLU A 69 30.82 0.21 12.00
N ASP A 70 31.78 -0.44 11.32
CA ASP A 70 32.34 0.10 10.08
C ASP A 70 31.34 -0.02 8.92
N ASP A 71 30.50 -1.05 8.88
CA ASP A 71 29.39 -1.16 7.93
C ASP A 71 28.34 -0.06 8.16
N ASP A 72 28.05 0.24 9.41
CA ASP A 72 27.14 1.34 9.76
C ASP A 72 27.69 2.70 9.26
N LYS A 73 29.01 2.93 9.40
CA LYS A 73 29.69 4.12 8.85
C LYS A 73 29.64 4.16 7.32
N ILE A 74 29.88 3.01 6.66
CA ILE A 74 29.77 2.89 5.20
C ILE A 74 28.35 3.24 4.74
N GLN A 75 27.34 2.68 5.40
CA GLN A 75 25.94 2.95 5.07
C GLN A 75 25.56 4.43 5.31
N ALA A 76 26.05 5.02 6.40
CA ALA A 76 25.86 6.45 6.65
C ALA A 76 26.50 7.34 5.57
N ASN A 77 27.72 6.99 5.15
CA ASN A 77 28.42 7.69 4.07
C ASN A 77 27.72 7.53 2.72
N ASN A 78 27.19 6.34 2.43
CA ASN A 78 26.42 6.09 1.21
C ASN A 78 25.14 6.95 1.17
N LYS A 79 24.49 7.19 2.33
CA LYS A 79 23.35 8.13 2.41
C LYS A 79 23.74 9.57 2.10
N ILE A 80 24.95 10.01 2.52
CA ILE A 80 25.46 11.35 2.21
C ILE A 80 25.74 11.45 0.69
N LYS A 81 26.50 10.49 0.14
CA LYS A 81 26.79 10.41 -1.30
C LYS A 81 25.53 10.38 -2.16
N SER A 82 24.47 9.68 -1.68
CA SER A 82 23.19 9.62 -2.39
C SER A 82 22.52 11.00 -2.48
N LYS A 83 22.61 11.84 -1.44
CA LYS A 83 22.09 13.22 -1.49
C LYS A 83 22.86 14.11 -2.46
N GLU A 84 24.19 13.98 -2.49
CA GLU A 84 25.04 14.71 -3.44
C GLU A 84 24.73 14.27 -4.87
N ALA A 85 24.65 12.95 -5.11
CA ALA A 85 24.33 12.38 -6.41
C ALA A 85 22.93 12.80 -6.90
N TYR A 86 21.97 12.95 -5.98
CA TYR A 86 20.64 13.48 -6.30
C TYR A 86 20.72 14.89 -6.87
N GLY A 87 21.50 15.79 -6.24
CA GLY A 87 21.71 17.15 -6.72
C GLY A 87 22.31 17.20 -8.12
N ILE A 88 23.41 16.45 -8.32
CA ILE A 88 24.11 16.35 -9.62
C ILE A 88 23.17 15.80 -10.71
N CYS A 89 22.41 14.74 -10.39
CA CYS A 89 21.47 14.18 -11.36
C CYS A 89 20.36 15.17 -11.74
N LEU A 90 19.87 15.95 -10.79
CA LEU A 90 18.84 16.98 -11.04
C LEU A 90 19.34 18.07 -12.00
N GLU A 91 20.60 18.52 -11.85
CA GLU A 91 21.22 19.48 -12.75
C GLU A 91 21.39 18.90 -14.16
N LYS A 92 21.80 17.62 -14.26
CA LYS A 92 21.95 16.93 -15.55
C LYS A 92 20.61 16.73 -16.26
N ILE A 93 19.54 16.36 -15.52
CA ILE A 93 18.18 16.26 -16.08
C ILE A 93 17.75 17.60 -16.69
N LYS A 94 17.99 18.70 -16.00
CA LYS A 94 17.69 20.05 -16.51
C LYS A 94 18.52 20.40 -17.76
N LYS A 95 19.81 20.04 -17.75
CA LYS A 95 20.70 20.28 -18.89
C LYS A 95 20.27 19.52 -20.14
N HIS A 96 19.76 18.30 -19.99
CA HIS A 96 19.27 17.48 -21.10
C HIS A 96 17.78 17.73 -21.43
N GLU A 97 17.13 18.71 -20.77
CA GLU A 97 15.72 19.10 -20.98
C GLU A 97 14.75 17.92 -20.96
N LEU A 98 14.98 16.94 -20.05
CA LEU A 98 14.17 15.74 -19.95
C LEU A 98 12.91 15.98 -19.09
N GLU A 99 11.75 15.61 -19.63
CA GLU A 99 10.45 15.68 -18.92
C GLU A 99 10.28 14.54 -17.91
N MET A 100 11.18 14.49 -16.93
CA MET A 100 11.15 13.50 -15.86
C MET A 100 11.37 14.17 -14.51
N LYS A 101 10.75 13.59 -13.47
CA LYS A 101 10.89 14.06 -12.09
C LYS A 101 11.73 13.07 -11.31
N LEU A 102 12.90 13.48 -10.88
CA LEU A 102 13.73 12.69 -9.98
C LEU A 102 13.08 12.62 -8.62
N ILE A 103 12.99 11.43 -8.04
CA ILE A 103 12.31 11.18 -6.75
C ILE A 103 13.32 10.85 -5.65
N ASP A 104 14.26 9.94 -5.94
CA ASP A 104 15.23 9.45 -4.95
C ASP A 104 16.49 8.93 -5.63
N CYS A 105 17.58 8.83 -4.89
CA CYS A 105 18.84 8.26 -5.31
C CYS A 105 19.38 7.33 -4.22
N GLU A 106 19.94 6.19 -4.61
CA GLU A 106 20.46 5.18 -3.67
C GLU A 106 21.74 4.56 -4.21
N TYR A 107 22.78 4.52 -3.40
CA TYR A 107 23.97 3.71 -3.65
C TYR A 107 23.75 2.30 -3.08
N THR A 108 24.16 1.27 -3.83
CA THR A 108 24.28 -0.09 -3.25
C THR A 108 25.34 -0.11 -2.16
N PHE A 109 25.20 -1.02 -1.21
CA PHE A 109 26.13 -1.09 -0.06
C PHE A 109 27.59 -1.24 -0.49
N ASP A 110 27.85 -1.99 -1.57
CA ASP A 110 29.16 -2.23 -2.17
C ASP A 110 29.65 -1.07 -3.05
N ASN A 111 28.90 0.02 -3.20
CA ASN A 111 29.15 1.16 -4.07
C ASN A 111 29.36 0.84 -5.57
N ASN A 112 29.00 -0.37 -6.00
CA ASN A 112 29.16 -0.79 -7.40
C ASN A 112 28.09 -0.22 -8.34
N LYS A 113 26.97 0.28 -7.78
CA LYS A 113 25.86 0.84 -8.54
C LYS A 113 25.24 2.04 -7.84
N VAL A 114 24.72 2.95 -8.68
CA VAL A 114 23.84 4.05 -8.25
C VAL A 114 22.51 3.89 -8.93
N LEU A 115 21.44 3.88 -8.14
CA LEU A 115 20.06 3.78 -8.60
C LEU A 115 19.40 5.14 -8.48
N PHE A 116 18.81 5.62 -9.57
CA PHE A 116 18.00 6.83 -9.58
C PHE A 116 16.55 6.45 -9.84
N TYR A 117 15.67 6.84 -8.93
CA TYR A 117 14.24 6.62 -9.04
C TYR A 117 13.55 7.85 -9.57
N PHE A 118 12.76 7.70 -10.62
CA PHE A 118 12.07 8.82 -11.26
C PHE A 118 10.62 8.47 -11.64
N THR A 119 9.81 9.51 -11.86
CA THR A 119 8.50 9.41 -12.47
C THR A 119 8.47 10.21 -13.76
N ALA A 120 7.70 9.75 -14.74
CA ALA A 120 7.46 10.41 -16.01
C ALA A 120 6.11 9.98 -16.60
N ASP A 121 5.48 10.84 -17.39
CA ASP A 121 4.18 10.56 -17.98
C ASP A 121 4.25 9.64 -19.22
N GLY A 122 5.44 9.45 -19.77
CA GLY A 122 5.68 8.63 -20.95
C GLY A 122 7.03 7.92 -20.92
N ARG A 123 7.41 7.39 -22.09
CA ARG A 123 8.73 6.79 -22.29
C ARG A 123 9.74 7.90 -22.61
N ILE A 124 10.79 7.98 -21.81
CA ILE A 124 11.86 8.97 -21.96
C ILE A 124 13.12 8.31 -22.52
N ASP A 125 13.79 8.99 -23.44
CA ASP A 125 15.12 8.60 -23.88
C ASP A 125 16.18 9.25 -22.99
N PHE A 126 16.73 8.46 -22.10
CA PHE A 126 17.74 8.89 -21.12
C PHE A 126 19.17 8.39 -21.44
N ARG A 127 19.44 7.95 -22.68
CA ARG A 127 20.75 7.38 -23.06
C ARG A 127 21.89 8.36 -22.84
N GLU A 128 21.71 9.60 -23.24
CA GLU A 128 22.72 10.65 -23.07
C GLU A 128 22.90 11.04 -21.61
N LEU A 129 21.80 11.10 -20.85
CA LEU A 129 21.85 11.31 -19.40
C LEU A 129 22.66 10.22 -18.69
N VAL A 130 22.43 8.94 -19.04
CA VAL A 130 23.18 7.81 -18.44
C VAL A 130 24.68 7.92 -18.74
N LYS A 131 25.08 8.28 -19.96
CA LYS A 131 26.48 8.48 -20.31
C LYS A 131 27.12 9.62 -19.50
N ASP A 132 26.41 10.73 -19.39
CA ASP A 132 26.87 11.89 -18.63
C ASP A 132 27.01 11.56 -17.13
N LEU A 133 26.03 10.89 -16.54
CA LEU A 133 26.08 10.42 -15.14
C LEU A 133 27.21 9.39 -14.93
N ALA A 134 27.40 8.43 -15.84
CA ALA A 134 28.45 7.44 -15.76
C ALA A 134 29.85 8.07 -15.80
N SER A 135 30.03 9.13 -16.56
CA SER A 135 31.30 9.89 -16.61
C SER A 135 31.66 10.57 -15.31
N VAL A 136 30.63 11.04 -14.56
CA VAL A 136 30.77 11.71 -13.25
C VAL A 136 31.00 10.72 -12.14
N PHE A 137 30.15 9.71 -12.04
CA PHE A 137 30.16 8.78 -10.89
C PHE A 137 31.13 7.61 -11.04
N LYS A 138 31.58 7.32 -12.26
CA LYS A 138 32.49 6.19 -12.60
C LYS A 138 31.99 4.83 -12.05
N THR A 139 30.67 4.68 -11.91
CA THR A 139 29.97 3.50 -11.41
C THR A 139 28.84 3.13 -12.34
N ARG A 140 28.26 1.95 -12.19
CA ARG A 140 27.11 1.53 -12.98
C ARG A 140 25.88 2.33 -12.57
N ILE A 141 25.25 2.99 -13.54
CA ILE A 141 24.03 3.78 -13.36
C ILE A 141 22.80 2.93 -13.72
N GLU A 142 21.83 2.88 -12.83
CA GLU A 142 20.50 2.33 -13.09
C GLU A 142 19.43 3.43 -12.92
N LEU A 143 18.67 3.69 -13.97
CA LEU A 143 17.48 4.56 -13.93
C LEU A 143 16.24 3.69 -13.82
N ARG A 144 15.42 3.91 -12.77
CA ARG A 144 14.19 3.15 -12.51
C ARG A 144 12.99 4.07 -12.49
N GLN A 145 12.11 3.88 -13.46
CA GLN A 145 10.81 4.53 -13.42
C GLN A 145 9.94 3.86 -12.34
N ILE A 146 9.35 4.67 -11.47
CA ILE A 146 8.46 4.22 -10.40
C ILE A 146 7.05 4.79 -10.59
N GLY A 147 6.06 4.12 -10.01
CA GLY A 147 4.68 4.58 -10.08
C GLY A 147 4.40 5.74 -9.12
N VAL A 148 3.35 6.52 -9.40
CA VAL A 148 2.94 7.68 -8.58
C VAL A 148 2.65 7.32 -7.10
N ARG A 149 2.22 6.08 -6.82
CA ARG A 149 2.02 5.61 -5.45
C ARG A 149 3.35 5.34 -4.73
N ASP A 150 4.34 4.80 -5.45
CA ASP A 150 5.67 4.57 -4.90
C ASP A 150 6.40 5.90 -4.67
N GLU A 151 6.23 6.89 -5.57
CA GLU A 151 6.69 8.26 -5.33
C GLU A 151 6.08 8.81 -4.02
N THR A 152 4.75 8.70 -3.87
CA THR A 152 4.05 9.16 -2.67
C THR A 152 4.52 8.41 -1.42
N LYS A 153 4.80 7.10 -1.53
CA LYS A 153 5.34 6.28 -0.45
C LYS A 153 6.73 6.76 -0.01
N ILE A 154 7.60 7.10 -0.94
CA ILE A 154 8.97 7.58 -0.66
C ILE A 154 8.92 8.98 -0.02
N LYS A 155 8.12 9.89 -0.58
CA LYS A 155 8.03 11.27 -0.09
C LYS A 155 7.31 11.39 1.25
N GLY A 156 6.35 10.49 1.51
CA GLY A 156 5.49 10.60 2.68
C GLY A 156 4.48 11.74 2.58
N GLY A 157 3.90 12.10 3.72
CA GLY A 157 2.95 13.19 3.84
C GLY A 157 1.76 12.84 4.75
N ILE A 158 0.75 13.70 4.75
CA ILE A 158 -0.47 13.58 5.54
C ILE A 158 -1.64 13.30 4.60
N GLY A 159 -2.49 12.34 4.95
CA GLY A 159 -3.71 12.01 4.22
C GLY A 159 -4.85 12.99 4.49
N ILE A 160 -5.93 12.88 3.72
CA ILE A 160 -7.18 13.67 3.94
C ILE A 160 -7.81 13.39 5.32
N CYS A 161 -7.46 12.28 5.96
CA CYS A 161 -7.87 11.91 7.31
C CYS A 161 -7.05 12.57 8.42
N GLY A 162 -6.03 13.38 8.09
CA GLY A 162 -5.13 14.04 9.05
C GLY A 162 -4.03 13.13 9.62
N ILE A 163 -3.93 11.86 9.17
CA ILE A 163 -2.94 10.88 9.62
C ILE A 163 -1.86 10.72 8.54
N SER A 164 -0.65 10.31 8.93
CA SER A 164 0.42 9.97 7.99
C SER A 164 -0.05 8.92 6.98
N LEU A 165 0.42 9.05 5.72
CA LEU A 165 -0.03 8.21 4.61
C LEU A 165 0.16 6.73 4.92
N CYS A 166 -0.90 5.92 4.76
CA CYS A 166 -0.89 4.47 4.98
C CYS A 166 0.20 3.75 4.17
N CYS A 167 0.47 4.21 2.94
CA CYS A 167 1.53 3.67 2.09
C CYS A 167 2.94 3.92 2.65
N ASN A 168 3.12 4.98 3.43
CA ASN A 168 4.41 5.33 4.03
C ASN A 168 4.59 4.70 5.42
N THR A 169 3.50 4.38 6.16
CA THR A 169 3.57 3.92 7.56
C THR A 169 3.20 2.45 7.76
N LEU A 170 2.06 2.00 7.22
CA LEU A 170 1.46 0.71 7.52
C LEU A 170 1.64 -0.33 6.41
N LEU A 171 1.52 0.10 5.15
CA LEU A 171 1.42 -0.82 4.02
C LEU A 171 2.79 -1.07 3.39
N SER A 172 3.33 -2.25 3.61
CA SER A 172 4.56 -2.69 2.94
C SER A 172 4.34 -3.04 1.47
N GLU A 173 3.17 -3.61 1.14
CA GLU A 173 2.78 -4.05 -0.21
C GLU A 173 1.44 -3.44 -0.63
N PHE A 174 1.23 -3.33 -1.95
CA PHE A 174 0.00 -2.83 -2.52
C PHE A 174 -0.83 -3.94 -3.14
N VAL A 175 -2.02 -4.12 -2.59
CA VAL A 175 -3.03 -5.00 -3.15
C VAL A 175 -3.96 -4.19 -4.05
N PRO A 176 -4.48 -4.73 -5.16
CA PRO A 176 -5.45 -4.04 -6.00
C PRO A 176 -6.68 -3.58 -5.20
N VAL A 177 -7.09 -2.33 -5.42
CA VAL A 177 -8.28 -1.72 -4.82
C VAL A 177 -9.33 -1.55 -5.90
N SER A 178 -10.59 -1.82 -5.58
CA SER A 178 -11.72 -1.63 -6.50
C SER A 178 -12.72 -0.60 -5.96
N ILE A 179 -13.46 0.05 -6.88
CA ILE A 179 -14.53 0.99 -6.53
C ILE A 179 -15.65 0.29 -5.73
N LYS A 180 -15.83 -1.02 -5.95
CA LYS A 180 -16.79 -1.82 -5.18
C LYS A 180 -16.51 -1.77 -3.68
N MET A 181 -15.24 -1.74 -3.26
CA MET A 181 -14.88 -1.62 -1.85
C MET A 181 -15.36 -0.29 -1.25
N ALA A 182 -15.25 0.81 -2.00
CA ALA A 182 -15.76 2.11 -1.56
C ALA A 182 -17.30 2.10 -1.36
N LYS A 183 -18.04 1.43 -2.26
CA LYS A 183 -19.50 1.25 -2.13
C LYS A 183 -19.87 0.39 -0.92
N GLU A 184 -19.16 -0.70 -0.68
CA GLU A 184 -19.37 -1.58 0.48
C GLU A 184 -19.06 -0.89 1.82
N GLN A 185 -18.20 0.13 1.79
CA GLN A 185 -17.86 0.98 2.93
C GLN A 185 -18.73 2.24 3.04
N ASN A 186 -19.81 2.34 2.25
CA ASN A 186 -20.75 3.46 2.22
C ASN A 186 -20.09 4.83 1.94
N LEU A 187 -18.97 4.84 1.18
CA LEU A 187 -18.32 6.07 0.75
C LEU A 187 -18.98 6.63 -0.51
N SER A 188 -19.05 7.95 -0.60
CA SER A 188 -19.45 8.62 -1.82
C SER A 188 -18.51 8.24 -2.96
N LEU A 189 -19.06 7.87 -4.11
CA LEU A 189 -18.30 7.49 -5.30
C LEU A 189 -17.66 8.69 -6.03
N ASN A 190 -17.69 9.87 -5.42
CA ASN A 190 -17.00 11.04 -5.96
C ASN A 190 -15.48 10.76 -6.00
N PRO A 191 -14.82 10.85 -7.17
CA PRO A 191 -13.38 10.61 -7.32
C PRO A 191 -12.52 11.39 -6.32
N THR A 192 -12.89 12.63 -5.98
CA THR A 192 -12.16 13.46 -5.01
C THR A 192 -12.22 12.90 -3.58
N LYS A 193 -13.23 12.09 -3.25
CA LYS A 193 -13.43 11.52 -1.91
C LYS A 193 -12.82 10.11 -1.77
N ILE A 194 -12.67 9.38 -2.87
CA ILE A 194 -12.14 8.00 -2.87
C ILE A 194 -10.71 7.89 -3.40
N SER A 195 -10.12 8.99 -3.92
CA SER A 195 -8.73 9.03 -4.36
C SER A 195 -7.80 9.50 -3.26
N GLY A 196 -6.65 8.85 -3.16
CA GLY A 196 -5.56 9.29 -2.28
C GLY A 196 -4.75 10.43 -2.89
N VAL A 197 -3.79 10.94 -2.13
CA VAL A 197 -2.85 12.00 -2.56
C VAL A 197 -2.09 11.63 -3.84
N CYS A 198 -1.86 10.33 -4.08
CA CYS A 198 -1.23 9.81 -5.30
C CYS A 198 -2.16 9.80 -6.55
N GLY A 199 -3.40 10.30 -6.45
CA GLY A 199 -4.37 10.30 -7.54
C GLY A 199 -4.99 8.92 -7.86
N ARG A 200 -4.64 7.86 -7.13
CA ARG A 200 -5.23 6.52 -7.27
C ARG A 200 -6.18 6.24 -6.11
N LEU A 201 -7.06 5.22 -6.24
CA LEU A 201 -7.95 4.81 -5.16
C LEU A 201 -7.19 4.61 -3.84
N MET A 202 -7.79 5.07 -2.74
CA MET A 202 -7.20 5.01 -1.41
C MET A 202 -6.89 3.57 -1.01
N CYS A 203 -5.66 3.31 -0.58
CA CYS A 203 -5.20 1.98 -0.15
C CYS A 203 -5.83 1.53 1.18
N CYS A 204 -6.28 2.46 2.03
CA CYS A 204 -7.02 2.13 3.26
C CYS A 204 -8.34 1.40 2.98
N LEU A 205 -8.99 1.63 1.82
CA LEU A 205 -10.19 0.88 1.43
C LEU A 205 -9.95 -0.64 1.48
N LYS A 206 -8.81 -1.11 0.95
CA LYS A 206 -8.49 -2.55 1.01
C LYS A 206 -8.08 -2.98 2.40
N ASN A 207 -7.37 -2.14 3.12
CA ASN A 207 -6.92 -2.46 4.49
C ASN A 207 -8.11 -2.67 5.46
N GLU A 208 -9.19 -1.92 5.25
CA GLU A 208 -10.38 -1.96 6.10
C GLU A 208 -11.47 -2.92 5.57
N GLN A 209 -11.32 -3.44 4.34
CA GLN A 209 -12.34 -4.21 3.64
C GLN A 209 -12.85 -5.41 4.44
N ASP A 210 -11.95 -6.19 5.02
CA ASP A 210 -12.30 -7.41 5.74
C ASP A 210 -13.13 -7.11 6.99
N THR A 211 -12.83 -5.99 7.68
CA THR A 211 -13.60 -5.49 8.83
C THR A 211 -15.00 -5.06 8.40
N TYR A 212 -15.12 -4.29 7.32
CA TYR A 212 -16.43 -3.88 6.80
C TYR A 212 -17.25 -5.07 6.31
N GLU A 213 -16.65 -6.04 5.63
CA GLU A 213 -17.34 -7.26 5.21
C GLU A 213 -17.90 -8.03 6.42
N TYR A 214 -17.11 -8.19 7.47
CA TYR A 214 -17.56 -8.84 8.70
C TYR A 214 -18.70 -8.09 9.38
N LEU A 215 -18.58 -6.77 9.53
CA LEU A 215 -19.59 -5.95 10.17
C LEU A 215 -20.88 -5.88 9.34
N ASN A 216 -20.76 -5.75 8.01
CA ASN A 216 -21.92 -5.76 7.10
C ASN A 216 -22.68 -7.08 7.12
N SER A 217 -22.00 -8.21 7.37
CA SER A 217 -22.68 -9.51 7.46
C SER A 217 -23.67 -9.61 8.64
N LYS A 218 -23.52 -8.74 9.63
CA LYS A 218 -24.38 -8.67 10.82
C LYS A 218 -25.54 -7.67 10.68
N LEU A 219 -25.64 -6.97 9.55
CA LEU A 219 -26.60 -5.88 9.34
C LEU A 219 -27.64 -6.23 8.28
N PRO A 220 -28.87 -5.71 8.37
CA PRO A 220 -29.84 -5.77 7.30
C PRO A 220 -29.43 -4.84 6.17
N ASN A 221 -29.96 -5.07 4.96
CA ASN A 221 -29.73 -4.15 3.82
C ASN A 221 -30.73 -2.98 3.85
N VAL A 222 -30.35 -1.88 3.22
CA VAL A 222 -31.25 -0.78 2.95
C VAL A 222 -32.41 -1.29 2.09
N GLY A 223 -33.65 -0.97 2.51
CA GLY A 223 -34.88 -1.42 1.90
C GLY A 223 -35.44 -2.74 2.45
N ASP A 224 -34.74 -3.43 3.36
CA ASP A 224 -35.27 -4.62 4.02
C ASP A 224 -36.34 -4.23 5.07
N GLU A 225 -37.39 -5.06 5.19
CA GLU A 225 -38.35 -4.96 6.29
C GLU A 225 -37.81 -5.70 7.50
N VAL A 226 -37.74 -5.04 8.63
CA VAL A 226 -37.27 -5.60 9.92
C VAL A 226 -38.25 -5.33 11.01
N LYS A 227 -38.18 -6.14 12.07
CA LYS A 227 -38.96 -5.93 13.29
C LYS A 227 -38.04 -5.58 14.45
N THR A 228 -38.49 -4.68 15.32
CA THR A 228 -37.79 -4.44 16.58
C THR A 228 -38.12 -5.56 17.58
N SER A 229 -37.32 -5.70 18.61
CA SER A 229 -37.63 -6.59 19.77
C SER A 229 -38.97 -6.26 20.44
N THR A 230 -39.42 -5.01 20.31
CA THR A 230 -40.72 -4.52 20.80
C THR A 230 -41.89 -4.83 19.86
N GLY A 231 -41.62 -5.43 18.67
CA GLY A 231 -42.66 -5.82 17.71
C GLY A 231 -42.99 -4.76 16.63
N VAL A 232 -42.39 -3.58 16.69
CA VAL A 232 -42.60 -2.52 15.72
C VAL A 232 -41.96 -2.91 14.39
N LYS A 233 -42.67 -2.76 13.26
CA LYS A 233 -42.16 -3.02 11.91
C LYS A 233 -41.66 -1.73 11.29
N GLY A 234 -40.56 -1.80 10.58
CA GLY A 234 -40.00 -0.66 9.86
C GLY A 234 -39.18 -1.09 8.63
N ILE A 235 -38.98 -0.15 7.72
CA ILE A 235 -38.15 -0.33 6.53
C ILE A 235 -36.79 0.32 6.78
N VAL A 236 -35.72 -0.40 6.52
CA VAL A 236 -34.34 0.11 6.67
C VAL A 236 -34.08 1.22 5.64
N GLN A 237 -33.77 2.43 6.12
CA GLN A 237 -33.43 3.58 5.28
C GLN A 237 -31.92 3.81 5.22
N GLU A 238 -31.23 3.68 6.34
CA GLU A 238 -29.79 3.93 6.44
C GLU A 238 -29.15 2.94 7.39
N VAL A 239 -27.92 2.53 7.09
CA VAL A 239 -27.15 1.61 7.89
C VAL A 239 -25.79 2.21 8.23
N SER A 240 -25.47 2.33 9.51
CA SER A 240 -24.15 2.76 10.00
C SER A 240 -23.32 1.53 10.38
N VAL A 241 -22.46 1.09 9.46
CA VAL A 241 -21.72 -0.16 9.58
C VAL A 241 -20.83 -0.20 10.82
N LEU A 242 -20.01 0.82 11.03
CA LEU A 242 -19.06 0.85 12.16
C LEU A 242 -19.75 1.02 13.53
N ARG A 243 -20.86 1.73 13.56
CA ARG A 243 -21.62 1.95 14.80
C ARG A 243 -22.61 0.82 15.10
N GLN A 244 -22.82 -0.10 14.14
CA GLN A 244 -23.83 -1.18 14.22
C GLN A 244 -25.23 -0.62 14.55
N ARG A 245 -25.61 0.46 13.85
CA ARG A 245 -26.91 1.13 14.01
C ARG A 245 -27.65 1.19 12.69
N VAL A 246 -28.97 1.16 12.77
CA VAL A 246 -29.88 1.12 11.62
C VAL A 246 -30.98 2.16 11.83
N LYS A 247 -31.19 3.04 10.85
CA LYS A 247 -32.35 3.94 10.85
C LYS A 247 -33.51 3.27 10.14
N LEU A 248 -34.61 3.13 10.86
CA LEU A 248 -35.84 2.55 10.36
C LEU A 248 -36.88 3.64 10.09
N LEU A 249 -37.54 3.53 8.95
CA LEU A 249 -38.76 4.25 8.69
C LEU A 249 -39.93 3.45 9.28
N VAL A 250 -40.45 3.91 10.39
CA VAL A 250 -41.58 3.33 11.07
C VAL A 250 -42.82 4.10 10.71
N THR A 251 -43.96 3.41 10.47
CA THR A 251 -45.26 4.04 10.29
C THR A 251 -46.07 3.86 11.52
N ASP A 252 -46.48 4.94 12.16
CA ASP A 252 -47.28 4.90 13.39
C ASP A 252 -48.75 4.55 13.08
N GLU A 253 -49.54 4.24 14.09
CA GLU A 253 -50.97 3.91 13.95
C GLU A 253 -51.79 5.03 13.27
N LYS A 254 -51.29 6.27 13.33
CA LYS A 254 -51.88 7.45 12.65
C LYS A 254 -51.47 7.60 11.21
N GLY A 255 -50.63 6.72 10.67
CA GLY A 255 -50.09 6.81 9.30
C GLY A 255 -48.91 7.78 9.14
N GLU A 256 -48.43 8.37 10.22
CA GLU A 256 -47.25 9.23 10.18
C GLU A 256 -45.97 8.39 10.07
N LYS A 257 -45.02 8.87 9.29
CA LYS A 257 -43.74 8.19 9.06
C LYS A 257 -42.64 8.87 9.87
N GLU A 258 -42.01 8.11 10.75
CA GLU A 258 -40.92 8.59 11.59
C GLU A 258 -39.64 7.80 11.32
N LEU A 259 -38.49 8.51 11.35
CA LEU A 259 -37.16 7.90 11.25
C LEU A 259 -36.59 7.71 12.65
N ILE A 260 -36.46 6.45 13.07
CA ILE A 260 -35.95 6.10 14.41
C ILE A 260 -34.65 5.29 14.25
N ASP A 261 -33.68 5.59 15.09
CA ASP A 261 -32.35 4.96 15.09
C ASP A 261 -32.28 3.85 16.15
N TYR A 262 -32.05 2.61 15.71
CA TYR A 262 -31.96 1.41 16.55
C TYR A 262 -30.58 0.79 16.52
N LYS A 263 -30.18 0.11 17.58
CA LYS A 263 -29.03 -0.80 17.56
C LYS A 263 -29.41 -2.09 16.82
N VAL A 264 -28.45 -2.70 16.14
CA VAL A 264 -28.69 -3.96 15.41
C VAL A 264 -29.18 -5.08 16.33
N ASP A 265 -28.69 -5.11 17.57
CA ASP A 265 -29.05 -6.13 18.56
C ASP A 265 -30.54 -6.06 19.00
N ASP A 266 -31.17 -4.89 18.81
CA ASP A 266 -32.60 -4.66 19.11
C ASP A 266 -33.50 -5.04 17.92
N LEU A 267 -32.95 -5.57 16.83
CA LEU A 267 -33.67 -5.87 15.61
C LEU A 267 -33.73 -7.37 15.32
N VAL A 268 -34.92 -7.84 14.94
CA VAL A 268 -35.15 -9.20 14.49
C VAL A 268 -35.29 -9.22 12.98
N PHE A 269 -34.28 -9.77 12.30
CA PHE A 269 -34.24 -9.93 10.87
C PHE A 269 -33.51 -11.22 10.49
N ARG A 270 -33.74 -11.70 9.27
CA ARG A 270 -32.97 -12.83 8.73
C ARG A 270 -31.77 -12.27 7.97
N PRO A 271 -30.53 -12.53 8.41
CA PRO A 271 -29.37 -12.12 7.65
C PRO A 271 -29.41 -12.78 6.28
N ARG A 272 -29.38 -11.99 5.21
CA ARG A 272 -29.35 -12.51 3.84
C ARG A 272 -28.03 -13.22 3.61
N LYS A 273 -28.08 -14.46 3.13
CA LYS A 273 -26.92 -15.12 2.52
C LYS A 273 -26.39 -14.20 1.43
N ARG A 274 -25.09 -13.89 1.49
CA ARG A 274 -24.35 -13.03 0.56
C ARG A 274 -24.79 -13.32 -0.90
N ARG A 275 -25.40 -12.35 -1.57
CA ARG A 275 -25.63 -12.45 -3.03
C ARG A 275 -24.28 -12.36 -3.69
N GLU A 276 -23.78 -13.43 -4.26
CA GLU A 276 -22.49 -13.53 -4.95
C GLU A 276 -22.31 -12.59 -6.14
N LYS A 277 -23.35 -11.93 -6.60
CA LYS A 277 -23.29 -10.98 -7.72
C LYS A 277 -24.16 -9.76 -7.43
N VAL A 278 -23.58 -8.74 -6.85
CA VAL A 278 -24.12 -7.39 -7.03
C VAL A 278 -24.05 -7.10 -8.53
N LYS A 279 -25.22 -6.95 -9.20
CA LYS A 279 -25.24 -6.41 -10.57
C LYS A 279 -24.53 -5.07 -10.50
N MET A 280 -23.39 -4.97 -11.17
CA MET A 280 -22.66 -3.72 -11.26
C MET A 280 -23.55 -2.68 -11.94
N ASP A 281 -23.84 -1.58 -11.24
CA ASP A 281 -24.52 -0.43 -11.82
C ASP A 281 -23.71 0.08 -13.02
N ASP A 282 -24.36 0.60 -14.04
CA ASP A 282 -23.69 1.06 -15.27
C ASP A 282 -22.69 2.21 -15.00
N GLU A 283 -22.91 3.01 -13.95
CA GLU A 283 -21.94 3.99 -13.48
C GLU A 283 -20.66 3.36 -12.93
N LEU A 284 -20.79 2.29 -12.16
CA LEU A 284 -19.64 1.53 -11.65
C LEU A 284 -18.82 0.91 -12.79
N LYS A 285 -19.47 0.38 -13.82
CA LYS A 285 -18.80 -0.14 -15.02
C LYS A 285 -18.06 0.96 -15.78
N LYS A 286 -18.65 2.16 -15.88
CA LYS A 286 -17.99 3.31 -16.52
C LYS A 286 -16.76 3.76 -15.75
N LEU A 287 -16.85 3.87 -14.42
CA LEU A 287 -15.73 4.26 -13.57
C LEU A 287 -14.60 3.23 -13.59
N GLU A 288 -14.90 1.92 -13.54
CA GLU A 288 -13.89 0.86 -13.68
C GLU A 288 -13.26 0.83 -15.09
N ALA A 289 -14.04 1.16 -16.13
CA ALA A 289 -13.52 1.26 -17.49
C ALA A 289 -12.59 2.46 -17.66
N MET A 290 -12.88 3.59 -17.01
CA MET A 290 -11.99 4.76 -16.99
C MET A 290 -10.69 4.45 -16.24
N GLU A 291 -10.76 3.81 -15.08
CA GLU A 291 -9.57 3.40 -14.31
C GLU A 291 -8.70 2.41 -15.10
N LYS A 292 -9.32 1.44 -15.80
CA LYS A 292 -8.59 0.51 -16.68
C LYS A 292 -7.93 1.21 -17.87
N LYS A 293 -8.57 2.23 -18.44
CA LYS A 293 -7.97 3.04 -19.52
C LYS A 293 -6.77 3.83 -19.01
N GLU A 294 -6.89 4.48 -17.85
CA GLU A 294 -5.77 5.20 -17.24
C GLU A 294 -4.60 4.27 -16.87
N ARG A 295 -4.88 3.05 -16.45
CA ARG A 295 -3.82 2.04 -16.21
C ARG A 295 -3.10 1.64 -17.50
N LYS A 296 -3.82 1.52 -18.63
CA LYS A 296 -3.23 1.14 -19.93
C LYS A 296 -2.47 2.28 -20.59
N SER A 297 -2.82 3.53 -20.35
CA SER A 297 -2.11 4.70 -20.91
C SER A 297 -0.82 5.02 -20.15
N LYS A 298 -0.58 4.39 -18.99
CA LYS A 298 0.60 4.61 -18.11
C LYS A 298 1.55 3.40 -18.05
N LEU A 299 1.36 2.41 -18.92
CA LEU A 299 2.25 1.28 -19.21
C LEU A 299 2.95 1.47 -20.57
#